data_c4cae8549e0f2bef433c08ef6d785dba
#
_entry.id   c4cae8549e0f2bef433c08ef6d785dba
#
_cell.length_a   1.000
_cell.length_b   1.000
_cell.length_c   1.000
_cell.angle_alpha   90.00
_cell.angle_beta   90.00
_cell.angle_gamma   90.00
#
_symmetry.space_group_name_H-M   'P 1'
#
loop_
_entity.id
_entity.type
_entity.pdbx_description
1 polymer ?
#
loop_
_entity_poly.entity_id
_entity_poly.type
_entity_poly.pdbx_seq_one_letter_code
_entity_poly.pdbx_strand_id
1 'polypeptide(L)'
;ARLLINDGQHRRRAIEEALKERPDLGHEMISVVFFQDSGLKRSQQMFSDLNKNAVKPTKSLNILYDHRDKFSRFIVDMTSTVEIFKDKVELEKTTISNRSTNAFTLNGISDATLHLFGIKKTRKLTKDEEATAKEFWELVSKYIPEWGLLLEKKVSAADMRKEFVHGNTNTLNALGIVGRVLIRDYPENWK
;
A
#
# COMPACT_ATOMS: atom_id res chain seq x y z
N ALA A 1 -9.43 31.14 -29.96
CA ALA A 1 -10.23 30.16 -29.23
C ALA A 1 -10.02 30.38 -27.73
N ARG A 2 -11.07 30.29 -26.94
CA ARG A 2 -11.00 30.38 -25.48
C ARG A 2 -11.12 28.98 -24.90
N LEU A 3 -10.16 28.55 -24.07
CA LEU A 3 -10.18 27.27 -23.41
C LEU A 3 -10.65 27.45 -21.97
N LEU A 4 -11.59 26.61 -21.53
CA LEU A 4 -12.06 26.53 -20.17
C LEU A 4 -11.52 25.21 -19.54
N ILE A 5 -10.97 25.27 -18.34
CA ILE A 5 -10.50 24.09 -17.62
C ILE A 5 -11.64 23.56 -16.75
N ASN A 6 -12.21 22.42 -17.11
CA ASN A 6 -13.26 21.76 -16.34
C ASN A 6 -12.72 20.98 -15.15
N ASP A 7 -11.56 20.33 -15.30
CA ASP A 7 -10.83 19.66 -14.22
C ASP A 7 -9.33 19.89 -14.39
N GLY A 8 -8.59 19.87 -13.30
CA GLY A 8 -7.13 20.00 -13.30
C GLY A 8 -6.63 21.40 -12.98
N GLN A 9 -7.45 22.33 -12.52
CA GLN A 9 -7.04 23.69 -12.14
C GLN A 9 -5.90 23.69 -11.10
N HIS A 10 -5.99 22.83 -10.09
CA HIS A 10 -4.94 22.68 -9.07
C HIS A 10 -3.65 22.08 -9.65
N ARG A 11 -3.77 21.11 -10.56
CA ARG A 11 -2.62 20.50 -11.25
C ARG A 11 -1.92 21.53 -12.13
N ARG A 12 -2.69 22.33 -12.90
CA ARG A 12 -2.13 23.42 -13.69
C ARG A 12 -1.31 24.37 -12.83
N ARG A 13 -1.87 24.84 -11.71
CA ARG A 13 -1.17 25.76 -10.80
C ARG A 13 0.09 25.14 -10.21
N ALA A 14 0.02 23.87 -9.79
CA ALA A 14 1.20 23.14 -9.29
C ALA A 14 2.30 23.02 -10.36
N ILE A 15 1.94 22.77 -11.61
CA ILE A 15 2.88 22.72 -12.75
C ILE A 15 3.50 24.11 -12.98
N GLU A 16 2.71 25.17 -12.97
CA GLU A 16 3.19 26.56 -13.12
C GLU A 16 4.22 26.91 -12.03
N GLU A 17 3.98 26.53 -10.77
CA GLU A 17 4.96 26.75 -9.68
C GLU A 17 6.19 25.86 -9.83
N ALA A 18 6.01 24.57 -10.14
CA ALA A 18 7.13 23.66 -10.35
C ALA A 18 8.07 24.09 -11.48
N LEU A 19 7.54 24.65 -12.57
CA LEU A 19 8.32 25.16 -13.70
C LEU A 19 9.11 26.43 -13.36
N LYS A 20 8.68 27.20 -12.35
CA LYS A 20 9.46 28.35 -11.84
C LYS A 20 10.70 27.87 -11.09
N GLU A 21 10.56 26.78 -10.31
CA GLU A 21 11.67 26.21 -9.52
C GLU A 21 12.58 25.32 -10.38
N ARG A 22 11.99 24.61 -11.34
CA ARG A 22 12.66 23.62 -12.20
C ARG A 22 12.22 23.76 -13.65
N PRO A 23 12.80 24.71 -14.41
CA PRO A 23 12.46 24.92 -15.83
C PRO A 23 12.71 23.72 -16.73
N ASP A 24 13.63 22.81 -16.34
CA ASP A 24 13.92 21.56 -17.05
C ASP A 24 12.71 20.62 -17.18
N LEU A 25 11.75 20.72 -16.27
CA LEU A 25 10.49 19.95 -16.34
C LEU A 25 9.57 20.43 -17.51
N GLY A 26 9.87 21.53 -18.17
CA GLY A 26 9.10 22.02 -19.31
C GLY A 26 9.12 21.08 -20.53
N HIS A 27 10.02 20.11 -20.55
CA HIS A 27 10.09 19.07 -21.60
C HIS A 27 9.25 17.82 -21.27
N GLU A 28 8.70 17.74 -20.07
CA GLU A 28 7.82 16.63 -19.67
C GLU A 28 6.45 16.75 -20.32
N MET A 29 5.87 15.61 -20.69
CA MET A 29 4.57 15.53 -21.34
C MET A 29 3.47 15.24 -20.34
N ILE A 30 2.34 15.92 -20.51
CA ILE A 30 1.10 15.65 -19.80
C ILE A 30 -0.02 15.35 -20.78
N SER A 31 -0.89 14.40 -20.41
CA SER A 31 -2.09 14.12 -21.21
C SER A 31 -3.18 15.14 -20.91
N VAL A 32 -3.73 15.75 -21.97
CA VAL A 32 -4.84 16.70 -21.90
C VAL A 32 -5.97 16.20 -22.82
N VAL A 33 -7.19 16.17 -22.30
CA VAL A 33 -8.37 15.81 -23.07
C VAL A 33 -9.15 17.08 -23.36
N PHE A 34 -9.42 17.34 -24.65
CA PHE A 34 -10.20 18.49 -25.10
C PHE A 34 -11.62 18.06 -25.45
N PHE A 35 -12.61 18.81 -24.98
CA PHE A 35 -14.00 18.61 -25.29
C PHE A 35 -14.54 19.86 -25.98
N GLN A 36 -15.44 19.68 -26.97
CA GLN A 36 -16.17 20.77 -27.54
C GLN A 36 -17.16 21.33 -26.51
N ASP A 37 -17.07 22.61 -26.22
CA ASP A 37 -18.00 23.29 -25.31
C ASP A 37 -19.36 23.47 -25.99
N SER A 38 -20.38 22.84 -25.42
CA SER A 38 -21.78 22.93 -25.84
C SER A 38 -22.62 23.74 -24.86
N GLY A 39 -21.97 24.53 -24.01
CA GLY A 39 -22.58 25.44 -23.03
C GLY A 39 -22.40 25.01 -21.57
N LEU A 40 -22.66 25.99 -20.69
CA LEU A 40 -22.37 25.91 -19.26
C LEU A 40 -22.95 24.66 -18.56
N LYS A 41 -24.19 24.31 -18.88
CA LYS A 41 -24.85 23.12 -18.26
C LYS A 41 -24.10 21.83 -18.55
N ARG A 42 -23.61 21.67 -19.80
CA ARG A 42 -22.84 20.47 -20.19
C ARG A 42 -21.46 20.44 -19.51
N SER A 43 -20.78 21.58 -19.42
CA SER A 43 -19.51 21.69 -18.70
C SER A 43 -19.66 21.37 -17.23
N GLN A 44 -20.72 21.87 -16.56
CA GLN A 44 -21.03 21.56 -15.17
C GLN A 44 -21.37 20.09 -14.97
N GLN A 45 -22.17 19.49 -15.87
CA GLN A 45 -22.48 18.07 -15.82
C GLN A 45 -21.22 17.23 -15.98
N MET A 46 -20.38 17.53 -16.96
CA MET A 46 -19.11 16.85 -17.19
C MET A 46 -18.18 16.93 -15.96
N PHE A 47 -18.07 18.11 -15.35
CA PHE A 47 -17.31 18.28 -14.12
C PHE A 47 -17.86 17.41 -12.99
N SER A 48 -19.18 17.37 -12.84
CA SER A 48 -19.85 16.51 -11.84
C SER A 48 -19.58 15.03 -12.10
N ASP A 49 -19.69 14.58 -13.35
CA ASP A 49 -19.51 13.18 -13.74
C ASP A 49 -18.05 12.73 -13.55
N LEU A 50 -17.08 13.54 -13.93
CA LEU A 50 -15.66 13.28 -13.71
C LEU A 50 -15.33 13.13 -12.23
N ASN A 51 -15.86 14.02 -11.37
CA ASN A 51 -15.60 13.96 -9.94
C ASN A 51 -16.38 12.82 -9.24
N LYS A 52 -17.63 12.59 -9.62
CA LYS A 52 -18.49 11.55 -9.02
C LYS A 52 -18.00 10.15 -9.34
N ASN A 53 -17.48 9.94 -10.54
CA ASN A 53 -17.01 8.64 -11.03
C ASN A 53 -15.50 8.46 -10.92
N ALA A 54 -14.77 9.40 -10.28
CA ALA A 54 -13.35 9.25 -10.00
C ALA A 54 -13.12 8.10 -9.01
N VAL A 55 -12.66 6.97 -9.52
CA VAL A 55 -12.27 5.82 -8.68
C VAL A 55 -10.88 6.11 -8.12
N LYS A 56 -10.79 6.29 -6.80
CA LYS A 56 -9.50 6.39 -6.13
C LYS A 56 -8.79 5.04 -6.18
N PRO A 57 -7.50 4.98 -6.55
CA PRO A 57 -6.73 3.74 -6.46
C PRO A 57 -6.79 3.18 -5.04
N THR A 58 -6.80 1.86 -4.94
CA THR A 58 -6.76 1.19 -3.62
C THR A 58 -5.46 1.54 -2.89
N LYS A 59 -5.45 1.37 -1.56
CA LYS A 59 -4.24 1.58 -0.77
C LYS A 59 -3.13 0.61 -1.17
N SER A 60 -3.47 -0.63 -1.51
CA SER A 60 -2.53 -1.63 -2.04
C SER A 60 -1.91 -1.18 -3.36
N LEU A 61 -2.71 -0.72 -4.33
CA LEU A 61 -2.20 -0.20 -5.61
C LEU A 61 -1.27 1.00 -5.41
N ASN A 62 -1.59 1.90 -4.49
CA ASN A 62 -0.72 3.04 -4.18
C ASN A 62 0.63 2.58 -3.63
N ILE A 63 0.67 1.55 -2.78
CA ILE A 63 1.92 0.97 -2.27
C ILE A 63 2.68 0.28 -3.41
N LEU A 64 1.98 -0.53 -4.22
CA LEU A 64 2.59 -1.33 -5.29
C LEU A 64 3.31 -0.47 -6.34
N TYR A 65 2.71 0.65 -6.73
CA TYR A 65 3.22 1.50 -7.82
C TYR A 65 3.96 2.76 -7.36
N ASP A 66 4.07 3.03 -6.05
CA ASP A 66 4.86 4.15 -5.55
C ASP A 66 6.35 3.80 -5.47
N HIS A 67 7.00 3.78 -6.62
CA HIS A 67 8.44 3.51 -6.72
C HIS A 67 9.33 4.65 -6.16
N ARG A 68 8.78 5.81 -5.83
CA ARG A 68 9.51 6.93 -5.23
C ARG A 68 9.58 6.79 -3.71
N ASP A 69 8.55 6.22 -3.09
CA ASP A 69 8.53 5.98 -1.65
C ASP A 69 9.38 4.76 -1.27
N LYS A 70 10.39 4.99 -0.45
CA LYS A 70 11.30 3.91 0.01
C LYS A 70 10.59 2.87 0.86
N PHE A 71 9.62 3.31 1.69
CA PHE A 71 8.86 2.38 2.51
C PHE A 71 7.97 1.48 1.66
N SER A 72 7.26 2.02 0.67
CA SER A 72 6.45 1.24 -0.27
C SER A 72 7.28 0.18 -1.00
N ARG A 73 8.47 0.56 -1.50
CA ARG A 73 9.40 -0.40 -2.14
C ARG A 73 9.85 -1.49 -1.18
N PHE A 74 10.17 -1.15 0.07
CA PHE A 74 10.55 -2.11 1.09
C PHE A 74 9.40 -3.09 1.38
N ILE A 75 8.15 -2.62 1.52
CA ILE A 75 6.99 -3.49 1.73
C ILE A 75 6.78 -4.44 0.55
N VAL A 76 6.90 -3.97 -0.68
CA VAL A 76 6.83 -4.82 -1.88
C VAL A 76 7.95 -5.86 -1.87
N ASP A 77 9.19 -5.48 -1.54
CA ASP A 77 10.33 -6.41 -1.42
C ASP A 77 10.08 -7.49 -0.34
N MET A 78 9.50 -7.13 0.80
CA MET A 78 9.12 -8.09 1.85
C MET A 78 8.16 -9.18 1.36
N THR A 79 7.24 -8.85 0.43
CA THR A 79 6.29 -9.84 -0.10
C THR A 79 6.95 -10.93 -0.94
N SER A 80 8.17 -10.71 -1.39
CA SER A 80 8.96 -11.68 -2.17
C SER A 80 10.09 -12.33 -1.37
N THR A 81 10.52 -11.71 -0.25
CA THR A 81 11.68 -12.17 0.53
C THR A 81 11.30 -12.90 1.81
N VAL A 82 10.22 -12.51 2.50
CA VAL A 82 9.72 -13.19 3.70
C VAL A 82 8.85 -14.38 3.27
N GLU A 83 9.21 -15.59 3.71
CA GLU A 83 8.67 -16.84 3.20
C GLU A 83 7.15 -16.93 3.28
N ILE A 84 6.55 -16.54 4.42
CA ILE A 84 5.09 -16.60 4.61
C ILE A 84 4.32 -15.67 3.66
N PHE A 85 4.93 -14.61 3.17
CA PHE A 85 4.30 -13.64 2.28
C PHE A 85 4.46 -14.04 0.81
N LYS A 86 5.48 -14.83 0.47
CA LYS A 86 5.77 -15.21 -0.89
C LYS A 86 4.60 -15.95 -1.53
N ASP A 87 4.12 -15.42 -2.67
CA ASP A 87 2.98 -15.96 -3.42
C ASP A 87 1.66 -16.09 -2.60
N LYS A 88 1.54 -15.34 -1.49
CA LYS A 88 0.39 -15.36 -0.60
C LYS A 88 -0.24 -13.98 -0.37
N VAL A 89 0.21 -12.95 -1.10
CA VAL A 89 -0.23 -11.57 -0.90
C VAL A 89 -1.09 -11.07 -2.06
N GLU A 90 -2.26 -10.52 -1.73
CA GLU A 90 -3.08 -9.75 -2.65
C GLU A 90 -2.45 -8.35 -2.80
N LEU A 91 -1.92 -8.08 -3.98
CA LEU A 91 -1.10 -6.89 -4.25
C LEU A 91 -1.92 -5.65 -4.64
N GLU A 92 -3.11 -5.83 -5.22
CA GLU A 92 -3.86 -4.74 -5.81
C GLU A 92 -5.07 -4.31 -4.99
N LYS A 93 -5.75 -5.29 -4.35
CA LYS A 93 -6.97 -5.05 -3.60
C LYS A 93 -6.69 -4.93 -2.10
N THR A 94 -7.57 -4.22 -1.41
CA THR A 94 -7.56 -4.12 0.06
C THR A 94 -8.36 -5.23 0.74
N THR A 95 -9.05 -6.03 -0.04
CA THR A 95 -9.84 -7.20 0.41
C THR A 95 -9.50 -8.41 -0.43
N ILE A 96 -9.59 -9.59 0.17
CA ILE A 96 -9.30 -10.87 -0.48
C ILE A 96 -10.62 -11.62 -0.71
N SER A 97 -10.84 -12.12 -1.92
CA SER A 97 -12.01 -12.93 -2.20
C SER A 97 -11.93 -14.29 -1.49
N ASN A 98 -13.07 -14.87 -1.13
CA ASN A 98 -13.10 -16.14 -0.39
C ASN A 98 -12.40 -17.30 -1.13
N ARG A 99 -12.34 -17.25 -2.48
CA ARG A 99 -11.70 -18.29 -3.32
C ARG A 99 -10.23 -18.00 -3.62
N SER A 100 -9.68 -16.88 -3.14
CA SER A 100 -8.29 -16.51 -3.42
C SER A 100 -7.30 -17.42 -2.69
N THR A 101 -6.19 -17.71 -3.35
CA THR A 101 -5.02 -18.40 -2.76
C THR A 101 -4.14 -17.48 -1.91
N ASN A 102 -4.45 -16.16 -1.91
CA ASN A 102 -3.75 -15.19 -1.08
C ASN A 102 -4.26 -15.22 0.37
N ALA A 103 -3.36 -15.09 1.31
CA ALA A 103 -3.66 -15.07 2.73
C ALA A 103 -3.69 -13.65 3.30
N PHE A 104 -2.88 -12.77 2.75
CA PHE A 104 -2.63 -11.41 3.24
C PHE A 104 -2.89 -10.38 2.15
N THR A 105 -3.08 -9.12 2.57
CA THR A 105 -3.13 -7.98 1.64
C THR A 105 -1.88 -7.12 1.79
N LEU A 106 -1.41 -6.52 0.71
CA LEU A 106 -0.24 -5.65 0.72
C LEU A 106 -0.41 -4.46 1.70
N ASN A 107 -1.59 -3.84 1.73
CA ASN A 107 -1.87 -2.78 2.69
C ASN A 107 -1.90 -3.28 4.14
N GLY A 108 -2.34 -4.52 4.40
CA GLY A 108 -2.35 -5.12 5.73
C GLY A 108 -0.93 -5.32 6.27
N ILE A 109 -0.02 -5.86 5.45
CA ILE A 109 1.40 -6.00 5.80
C ILE A 109 2.04 -4.63 6.03
N SER A 110 1.73 -3.66 5.16
CA SER A 110 2.21 -2.28 5.28
C SER A 110 1.80 -1.65 6.62
N ASP A 111 0.51 -1.73 6.97
CA ASP A 111 0.00 -1.15 8.21
C ASP A 111 0.59 -1.82 9.45
N ALA A 112 0.65 -3.14 9.46
CA ALA A 112 1.23 -3.89 10.55
C ALA A 112 2.72 -3.56 10.75
N THR A 113 3.47 -3.37 9.66
CA THR A 113 4.88 -2.96 9.73
C THR A 113 5.04 -1.51 10.22
N LEU A 114 4.13 -0.59 9.86
CA LEU A 114 4.08 0.75 10.44
C LEU A 114 3.84 0.70 11.96
N HIS A 115 2.93 -0.18 12.40
CA HIS A 115 2.67 -0.39 13.83
C HIS A 115 3.87 -0.96 14.57
N LEU A 116 4.65 -1.85 13.94
CA LEU A 116 5.87 -2.44 14.52
C LEU A 116 6.87 -1.38 14.96
N PHE A 117 7.01 -0.29 14.19
CA PHE A 117 7.92 0.80 14.54
C PHE A 117 7.20 2.01 15.16
N GLY A 118 5.88 2.00 15.26
CA GLY A 118 5.09 3.13 15.76
C GLY A 118 5.28 4.40 14.94
N ILE A 119 5.49 4.25 13.64
CA ILE A 119 5.77 5.35 12.73
C ILE A 119 4.57 5.69 11.86
N LYS A 120 4.51 6.93 11.42
CA LYS A 120 3.59 7.37 10.36
C LYS A 120 4.25 7.15 8.99
N LYS A 121 3.45 6.99 7.95
CA LYS A 121 3.87 6.70 6.56
C LYS A 121 4.94 7.66 6.00
N THR A 122 5.06 8.86 6.54
CA THR A 122 6.03 9.88 6.10
C THR A 122 7.47 9.64 6.53
N ARG A 123 7.72 8.70 7.47
CA ARG A 123 9.06 8.39 7.94
C ARG A 123 9.67 7.23 7.14
N LYS A 124 10.90 7.39 6.70
CA LYS A 124 11.69 6.31 6.09
C LYS A 124 12.23 5.39 7.17
N LEU A 125 12.25 4.08 6.90
CA LEU A 125 12.97 3.12 7.74
C LEU A 125 14.47 3.25 7.51
N THR A 126 15.25 2.97 8.56
CA THR A 126 16.68 2.72 8.45
C THR A 126 16.90 1.30 7.91
N LYS A 127 18.12 0.99 7.47
CA LYS A 127 18.47 -0.38 7.04
C LYS A 127 18.32 -1.42 8.17
N ASP A 128 18.63 -1.03 9.40
CA ASP A 128 18.49 -1.90 10.57
C ASP A 128 17.01 -2.15 10.89
N GLU A 129 16.15 -1.14 10.76
CA GLU A 129 14.70 -1.30 10.91
C GLU A 129 14.13 -2.19 9.80
N GLU A 130 14.62 -2.08 8.56
CA GLU A 130 14.21 -2.97 7.46
C GLU A 130 14.61 -4.43 7.74
N ALA A 131 15.84 -4.66 8.23
CA ALA A 131 16.29 -5.99 8.63
C ALA A 131 15.47 -6.54 9.79
N THR A 132 15.24 -5.72 10.83
CA THR A 132 14.41 -6.08 12.00
C THR A 132 12.98 -6.43 11.59
N ALA A 133 12.38 -5.71 10.64
CA ALA A 133 11.05 -6.02 10.16
C ALA A 133 10.98 -7.40 9.48
N LYS A 134 11.93 -7.71 8.61
CA LYS A 134 12.00 -9.02 7.95
C LYS A 134 12.14 -10.13 8.96
N GLU A 135 13.11 -9.99 9.87
CA GLU A 135 13.35 -10.98 10.92
C GLU A 135 12.12 -11.16 11.83
N PHE A 136 11.45 -10.08 12.21
CA PHE A 136 10.22 -10.15 13.00
C PHE A 136 9.16 -11.01 12.31
N TRP A 137 8.86 -10.74 11.04
CA TRP A 137 7.83 -11.49 10.31
C TRP A 137 8.23 -12.95 10.04
N GLU A 138 9.51 -13.25 9.87
CA GLU A 138 10.01 -14.62 9.78
C GLU A 138 9.84 -15.37 11.11
N LEU A 139 10.17 -14.73 12.24
CA LEU A 139 9.96 -15.33 13.57
C LEU A 139 8.47 -15.54 13.87
N VAL A 140 7.63 -14.55 13.61
CA VAL A 140 6.17 -14.69 13.76
C VAL A 140 5.66 -15.86 12.93
N SER A 141 6.11 -15.99 11.69
CA SER A 141 5.75 -17.11 10.82
C SER A 141 6.15 -18.47 11.41
N LYS A 142 7.30 -18.54 12.03
CA LYS A 142 7.82 -19.77 12.66
C LYS A 142 7.02 -20.18 13.91
N TYR A 143 6.50 -19.20 14.65
CA TYR A 143 5.81 -19.47 15.92
C TYR A 143 4.27 -19.52 15.80
N ILE A 144 3.69 -19.25 14.65
CA ILE A 144 2.27 -19.48 14.37
C ILE A 144 2.13 -20.80 13.60
N PRO A 145 1.69 -21.91 14.25
CA PRO A 145 1.69 -23.25 13.63
C PRO A 145 0.89 -23.29 12.31
N GLU A 146 -0.24 -22.59 12.22
CA GLU A 146 -1.12 -22.62 11.07
C GLU A 146 -0.52 -21.89 9.85
N TRP A 147 0.40 -20.94 10.08
CA TRP A 147 1.18 -20.33 8.99
C TRP A 147 2.19 -21.35 8.42
N GLY A 148 2.75 -22.21 9.28
CA GLY A 148 3.55 -23.37 8.84
C GLY A 148 2.72 -24.34 7.99
N LEU A 149 1.49 -24.67 8.43
CA LEU A 149 0.58 -25.53 7.67
C LEU A 149 0.17 -24.91 6.32
N LEU A 150 0.05 -23.57 6.25
CA LEU A 150 -0.19 -22.87 5.00
C LEU A 150 0.99 -22.98 4.03
N LEU A 151 2.22 -22.86 4.53
CA LEU A 151 3.44 -23.03 3.73
C LEU A 151 3.57 -24.47 3.22
N GLU A 152 3.25 -25.46 4.05
CA GLU A 152 3.23 -26.88 3.70
C GLU A 152 2.04 -27.29 2.83
N LYS A 153 1.15 -26.33 2.48
CA LYS A 153 -0.10 -26.56 1.72
C LYS A 153 -1.07 -27.56 2.38
N LYS A 154 -0.97 -27.73 3.68
CA LYS A 154 -1.88 -28.58 4.49
C LYS A 154 -3.17 -27.84 4.86
N VAL A 155 -3.13 -26.52 4.90
CA VAL A 155 -4.29 -25.62 5.08
C VAL A 155 -4.32 -24.65 3.90
N SER A 156 -5.51 -24.43 3.33
CA SER A 156 -5.65 -23.42 2.28
C SER A 156 -5.68 -21.99 2.85
N ALA A 157 -5.28 -21.00 2.05
CA ALA A 157 -5.39 -19.61 2.45
C ALA A 157 -6.84 -19.18 2.75
N ALA A 158 -7.80 -19.78 2.05
CA ALA A 158 -9.23 -19.54 2.29
C ALA A 158 -9.67 -20.05 3.67
N ASP A 159 -9.28 -21.27 4.02
CA ASP A 159 -9.60 -21.87 5.32
C ASP A 159 -8.88 -21.12 6.44
N MET A 160 -7.60 -20.74 6.23
CA MET A 160 -6.85 -19.95 7.19
C MET A 160 -7.57 -18.62 7.52
N ARG A 161 -8.07 -17.90 6.51
CA ARG A 161 -8.80 -16.65 6.73
C ARG A 161 -10.16 -16.85 7.39
N LYS A 162 -10.81 -17.99 7.17
CA LYS A 162 -12.15 -18.27 7.68
C LYS A 162 -12.12 -18.82 9.10
N GLU A 163 -11.21 -19.75 9.38
CA GLU A 163 -11.21 -20.52 10.61
C GLU A 163 -10.29 -19.93 11.70
N PHE A 164 -9.29 -19.12 11.30
CA PHE A 164 -8.27 -18.61 12.22
C PHE A 164 -8.18 -17.09 12.25
N VAL A 165 -8.12 -16.53 13.45
CA VAL A 165 -8.02 -15.07 13.66
C VAL A 165 -6.75 -14.45 13.08
N HIS A 166 -5.65 -15.21 13.03
CA HIS A 166 -4.36 -14.74 12.50
C HIS A 166 -4.27 -14.73 10.97
N GLY A 167 -5.32 -15.16 10.28
CA GLY A 167 -5.55 -14.86 8.85
C GLY A 167 -6.14 -13.47 8.61
N ASN A 168 -6.37 -12.66 9.65
CA ASN A 168 -7.04 -11.37 9.56
C ASN A 168 -6.05 -10.20 9.68
N THR A 169 -6.27 -9.14 8.91
CA THR A 169 -5.45 -7.91 8.94
C THR A 169 -5.39 -7.27 10.34
N ASN A 170 -6.46 -7.35 11.14
CA ASN A 170 -6.47 -6.80 12.49
C ASN A 170 -5.45 -7.53 13.39
N THR A 171 -5.30 -8.84 13.21
CA THR A 171 -4.28 -9.60 13.95
C THR A 171 -2.87 -9.25 13.51
N LEU A 172 -2.63 -9.04 12.21
CA LEU A 172 -1.34 -8.54 11.75
C LEU A 172 -0.98 -7.21 12.43
N ASN A 173 -1.95 -6.28 12.50
CA ASN A 173 -1.75 -5.01 13.19
C ASN A 173 -1.46 -5.18 14.69
N ALA A 174 -2.19 -6.08 15.35
CA ALA A 174 -1.95 -6.41 16.76
C ALA A 174 -0.56 -7.00 16.98
N LEU A 175 -0.12 -7.93 16.12
CA LEU A 175 1.24 -8.48 16.13
C LEU A 175 2.29 -7.39 15.95
N GLY A 176 2.09 -6.45 15.03
CA GLY A 176 2.98 -5.29 14.86
C GLY A 176 3.06 -4.43 16.13
N ILE A 177 1.93 -4.15 16.79
CA ILE A 177 1.90 -3.38 18.04
C ILE A 177 2.64 -4.11 19.16
N VAL A 178 2.38 -5.41 19.34
CA VAL A 178 3.05 -6.25 20.35
C VAL A 178 4.55 -6.34 20.05
N GLY A 179 4.93 -6.59 18.79
CA GLY A 179 6.32 -6.63 18.37
C GLY A 179 7.07 -5.33 18.69
N ARG A 180 6.42 -4.17 18.51
CA ARG A 180 6.98 -2.87 18.91
C ARG A 180 7.31 -2.81 20.40
N VAL A 181 6.41 -3.31 21.25
CA VAL A 181 6.64 -3.34 22.71
C VAL A 181 7.81 -4.26 23.02
N LEU A 182 7.85 -5.46 22.43
CA LEU A 182 8.94 -6.42 22.64
C LEU A 182 10.29 -5.86 22.20
N ILE A 183 10.41 -5.32 21.01
CA ILE A 183 11.66 -4.74 20.48
C ILE A 183 12.14 -3.57 21.35
N ARG A 184 11.22 -2.72 21.81
CA ARG A 184 11.57 -1.58 22.66
C ARG A 184 12.03 -2.00 24.04
N ASP A 185 11.30 -2.93 24.67
CA ASP A 185 11.51 -3.28 26.10
C ASP A 185 12.58 -4.36 26.27
N TYR A 186 12.85 -5.16 25.23
CA TYR A 186 13.81 -6.26 25.25
C TYR A 186 14.70 -6.24 23.99
N PRO A 187 15.46 -5.15 23.71
CA PRO A 187 16.19 -4.99 22.46
C PRO A 187 17.17 -6.13 22.14
N GLU A 188 17.76 -6.73 23.16
CA GLU A 188 18.73 -7.84 23.02
C GLU A 188 18.06 -9.23 22.97
N ASN A 189 16.81 -9.37 23.43
CA ASN A 189 16.17 -10.67 23.71
C ASN A 189 14.72 -10.75 23.15
N TRP A 190 14.34 -9.93 22.19
CA TRP A 190 12.98 -9.93 21.62
C TRP A 190 12.73 -11.09 20.64
N LYS A 191 13.79 -11.81 20.26
CA LYS A 191 13.76 -12.94 19.30
C LYS A 191 13.32 -14.24 19.93
#